data_3502f1753926e8efca8c7f5871f4d934
#
_entry.id   3502f1753926e8efca8c7f5871f4d934
#
_cell.length_a   1.000
_cell.length_b   1.000
_cell.length_c   1.000
_cell.angle_alpha   90.00
_cell.angle_beta   90.00
_cell.angle_gamma   90.00
#
_symmetry.space_group_name_H-M   'P 1'
#
loop_
_entity.id
_entity.type
_entity.pdbx_description
1 polymer ?
#
loop_
_entity_poly.entity_id
_entity_poly.type
_entity_poly.pdbx_seq_one_letter_code
_entity_poly.pdbx_strand_id
1 'polypeptide(L)'
;VHKVDYSELDHPSKVIFLNFNYTNYLSQIVYSSWRDNHIIQIHGELNHSKNQIIFGYGDDTHPIYEILENEPSDEPLKQIKSFYYPKTNNYHTILDSMSELPFEVFIVGHSCGLSDRTLLKTIFEHDNCVGIKIYHRGSEHDHFLKNIAISRHFKDKAKLRDKILPFDQHAVIPQS
;
A
#
# COMPACT_ATOMS: atom_id res chain seq x y z
N VAL A 1 -7.16 -25.81 1.89
CA VAL A 1 -7.39 -24.46 2.44
C VAL A 1 -6.75 -24.45 3.81
N HIS A 2 -5.52 -23.95 3.94
CA HIS A 2 -4.92 -23.72 5.25
C HIS A 2 -5.63 -22.53 5.88
N LYS A 3 -6.46 -22.78 6.89
CA LYS A 3 -6.91 -21.72 7.79
C LYS A 3 -5.67 -21.28 8.56
N VAL A 4 -5.23 -20.04 8.35
CA VAL A 4 -4.24 -19.41 9.22
C VAL A 4 -4.90 -19.29 10.58
N ASP A 5 -4.31 -19.89 11.59
CA ASP A 5 -4.75 -19.75 12.97
C ASP A 5 -4.25 -18.38 13.47
N TYR A 6 -5.17 -17.43 13.54
CA TYR A 6 -4.86 -16.05 13.96
C TYR A 6 -4.56 -15.92 15.46
N SER A 7 -4.72 -16.98 16.25
CA SER A 7 -4.44 -16.97 17.69
C SER A 7 -2.95 -16.82 18.02
N GLU A 8 -2.05 -17.13 17.06
CA GLU A 8 -0.60 -16.94 17.23
C GLU A 8 -0.10 -15.54 16.80
N LEU A 9 -0.98 -14.70 16.19
CA LEU A 9 -0.63 -13.35 15.71
C LEU A 9 -0.84 -12.26 16.77
N ASP A 10 -0.93 -12.59 18.05
CA ASP A 10 -1.12 -11.61 19.14
C ASP A 10 -0.01 -10.56 19.23
N HIS A 11 1.16 -10.81 18.64
CA HIS A 11 2.27 -9.84 18.58
C HIS A 11 3.04 -9.99 17.26
N PRO A 12 2.81 -9.14 16.25
CA PRO A 12 3.58 -9.18 15.02
C PRO A 12 5.07 -8.94 15.33
N SER A 13 5.95 -9.73 14.74
CA SER A 13 7.39 -9.60 14.91
C SER A 13 7.94 -8.29 14.31
N LYS A 14 7.23 -7.74 13.30
CA LYS A 14 7.60 -6.50 12.60
C LYS A 14 6.36 -5.78 12.12
N VAL A 15 6.34 -4.45 12.28
CA VAL A 15 5.29 -3.59 11.73
C VAL A 15 5.90 -2.56 10.80
N ILE A 16 5.35 -2.45 9.58
CA ILE A 16 5.75 -1.45 8.60
C ILE A 16 4.58 -0.51 8.36
N PHE A 17 4.80 0.77 8.60
CA PHE A 17 3.86 1.82 8.27
C PHE A 17 4.22 2.41 6.91
N LEU A 18 3.47 2.02 5.88
CA LEU A 18 3.61 2.60 4.55
C LEU A 18 2.78 3.87 4.47
N ASN A 19 3.44 5.01 4.55
CA ASN A 19 2.81 6.31 4.57
C ASN A 19 2.79 6.94 3.18
N PHE A 20 1.59 7.24 2.68
CA PHE A 20 1.36 7.91 1.38
C PHE A 20 1.23 9.43 1.51
N ASN A 21 1.17 9.96 2.74
CA ASN A 21 1.15 11.40 2.97
C ASN A 21 2.57 11.97 2.88
N TYR A 22 2.70 13.21 2.48
CA TYR A 22 3.98 13.93 2.41
C TYR A 22 4.45 14.49 3.76
N THR A 23 3.62 14.40 4.80
CA THR A 23 3.95 14.88 6.15
C THR A 23 4.50 13.75 7.02
N ASN A 24 5.41 14.07 7.92
CA ASN A 24 5.99 13.12 8.88
C ASN A 24 5.14 12.98 10.16
N TYR A 25 3.89 13.41 10.15
CA TYR A 25 3.01 13.39 11.33
C TYR A 25 2.88 11.98 11.93
N LEU A 26 2.85 10.95 11.08
CA LEU A 26 2.78 9.57 11.54
C LEU A 26 3.97 9.19 12.43
N SER A 27 5.18 9.63 12.11
CA SER A 27 6.37 9.35 12.91
C SER A 27 6.30 9.95 14.31
N GLN A 28 5.60 11.08 14.48
CA GLN A 28 5.40 11.72 15.78
C GLN A 28 4.46 10.91 16.69
N ILE A 29 3.48 10.21 16.10
CA ILE A 29 2.49 9.42 16.84
C ILE A 29 3.01 8.02 17.15
N VAL A 30 3.62 7.35 16.19
CA VAL A 30 3.98 5.93 16.26
C VAL A 30 5.25 5.70 17.08
N TYR A 31 6.14 6.68 17.17
CA TYR A 31 7.46 6.54 17.83
C TYR A 31 7.42 6.11 19.29
N SER A 32 6.28 6.27 19.95
CA SER A 32 6.16 5.96 21.39
C SER A 32 5.63 4.56 21.73
N SER A 33 5.09 3.83 20.75
CA SER A 33 4.23 2.68 21.06
C SER A 33 4.77 1.31 20.62
N TRP A 34 5.68 1.24 19.65
CA TRP A 34 6.10 -0.03 19.03
C TRP A 34 7.63 -0.06 18.87
N ARG A 35 8.28 -1.08 19.42
CA ARG A 35 9.76 -1.16 19.45
C ARG A 35 10.42 -1.44 18.09
N ASP A 36 9.74 -2.18 17.20
CA ASP A 36 10.27 -2.59 15.90
C ASP A 36 9.37 -2.09 14.74
N ASN A 37 9.11 -0.78 14.72
CA ASN A 37 8.36 -0.17 13.64
C ASN A 37 9.28 0.48 12.60
N HIS A 38 8.90 0.35 11.33
CA HIS A 38 9.50 1.06 10.22
C HIS A 38 8.44 1.93 9.55
N ILE A 39 8.67 3.24 9.49
CA ILE A 39 7.81 4.16 8.74
C ILE A 39 8.49 4.47 7.42
N ILE A 40 7.83 4.14 6.33
CA ILE A 40 8.30 4.38 4.96
C ILE A 40 7.42 5.44 4.31
N GLN A 41 7.99 6.61 4.07
CA GLN A 41 7.37 7.71 3.31
C GLN A 41 7.57 7.44 1.82
N ILE A 42 6.70 6.64 1.22
CA ILE A 42 6.92 6.10 -0.14
C ILE A 42 6.89 7.18 -1.24
N HIS A 43 6.12 8.24 -1.04
CA HIS A 43 6.03 9.35 -1.97
C HIS A 43 6.88 10.57 -1.58
N GLY A 44 7.85 10.36 -0.70
CA GLY A 44 8.71 11.41 -0.21
C GLY A 44 8.11 12.17 0.96
N GLU A 45 8.87 13.15 1.46
CA GLU A 45 8.56 13.91 2.66
C GLU A 45 8.82 15.40 2.45
N LEU A 46 7.92 16.23 2.94
CA LEU A 46 8.06 17.68 2.92
C LEU A 46 9.31 18.12 3.69
N ASN A 47 10.08 19.02 3.09
CA ASN A 47 11.31 19.60 3.66
C ASN A 47 12.42 18.57 3.94
N HIS A 48 12.41 17.41 3.26
CA HIS A 48 13.42 16.37 3.41
C HIS A 48 14.29 16.24 2.15
N SER A 49 15.57 16.65 2.23
CA SER A 49 16.46 16.73 1.06
C SER A 49 16.79 15.39 0.40
N LYS A 50 16.82 14.29 1.17
CA LYS A 50 17.16 12.95 0.70
C LYS A 50 15.93 12.10 0.32
N ASN A 51 14.73 12.54 0.68
CA ASN A 51 13.47 11.86 0.34
C ASN A 51 12.53 12.87 -0.29
N GLN A 52 12.88 13.32 -1.49
CA GLN A 52 12.12 14.33 -2.23
C GLN A 52 10.73 13.83 -2.58
N ILE A 53 9.77 14.75 -2.63
CA ILE A 53 8.38 14.44 -3.00
C ILE A 53 8.32 13.88 -4.41
N ILE A 54 7.57 12.80 -4.58
CA ILE A 54 7.28 12.15 -5.85
C ILE A 54 5.82 12.42 -6.20
N PHE A 55 5.61 13.21 -7.25
CA PHE A 55 4.30 13.42 -7.86
C PHE A 55 4.16 12.58 -9.12
N GLY A 56 2.93 12.31 -9.50
CA GLY A 56 2.64 11.65 -10.77
C GLY A 56 1.63 10.52 -10.66
N TYR A 57 1.52 9.76 -11.72
CA TYR A 57 0.62 8.62 -11.88
C TYR A 57 1.43 7.32 -11.85
N GLY A 58 0.96 6.31 -11.14
CA GLY A 58 1.68 5.05 -10.96
C GLY A 58 0.85 3.85 -11.40
N ASP A 59 0.41 3.82 -12.66
CA ASP A 59 -0.27 2.68 -13.27
C ASP A 59 0.43 2.25 -14.56
N ASP A 60 1.40 1.36 -14.42
CA ASP A 60 2.13 0.72 -15.52
C ASP A 60 1.31 -0.37 -16.23
N THR A 61 0.11 -0.65 -15.75
CA THR A 61 -0.81 -1.63 -16.37
C THR A 61 -1.89 -0.98 -17.24
N HIS A 62 -1.91 0.34 -17.29
CA HIS A 62 -2.87 1.07 -18.12
C HIS A 62 -2.53 0.92 -19.62
N PRO A 63 -3.49 0.65 -20.50
CA PRO A 63 -3.21 0.45 -21.94
C PRO A 63 -2.45 1.59 -22.62
N ILE A 64 -2.60 2.82 -22.14
CA ILE A 64 -1.86 3.97 -22.66
C ILE A 64 -0.37 3.93 -22.32
N TYR A 65 0.02 3.16 -21.31
CA TYR A 65 1.43 3.09 -20.86
C TYR A 65 2.33 2.57 -21.99
N GLU A 66 1.95 1.51 -22.66
CA GLU A 66 2.66 0.95 -23.82
C GLU A 66 2.80 1.97 -24.96
N ILE A 67 1.78 2.81 -25.16
CA ILE A 67 1.83 3.91 -26.16
C ILE A 67 2.88 4.94 -25.74
N LEU A 68 2.89 5.34 -24.45
CA LEU A 68 3.85 6.32 -23.94
C LEU A 68 5.29 5.81 -23.99
N GLU A 69 5.53 4.51 -23.76
CA GLU A 69 6.86 3.90 -23.86
C GLU A 69 7.41 3.91 -25.30
N ASN A 70 6.54 3.91 -26.30
CA ASN A 70 6.93 3.92 -27.71
C ASN A 70 6.99 5.34 -28.31
N GLU A 71 6.67 6.37 -27.54
CA GLU A 71 6.82 7.77 -27.99
C GLU A 71 8.29 8.18 -28.02
N PRO A 72 8.72 8.97 -29.03
CA PRO A 72 10.10 9.46 -29.11
C PRO A 72 10.52 10.39 -27.95
N SER A 73 9.55 10.95 -27.23
CA SER A 73 9.77 11.90 -26.14
C SER A 73 9.63 11.23 -24.78
N ASP A 74 10.60 11.41 -23.90
CA ASP A 74 10.56 10.93 -22.50
C ASP A 74 9.66 11.77 -21.59
N GLU A 75 9.14 12.91 -22.04
CA GLU A 75 8.38 13.86 -21.21
C GLU A 75 7.13 13.25 -20.56
N PRO A 76 6.32 12.43 -21.25
CA PRO A 76 5.20 11.76 -20.60
C PRO A 76 5.63 10.76 -19.51
N LEU A 77 6.72 10.04 -19.73
CA LEU A 77 7.24 9.03 -18.79
C LEU A 77 7.78 9.67 -17.50
N LYS A 78 8.25 10.91 -17.55
CA LYS A 78 8.67 11.67 -16.36
C LYS A 78 7.53 11.92 -15.36
N GLN A 79 6.28 11.76 -15.77
CA GLN A 79 5.11 11.87 -14.90
C GLN A 79 4.73 10.54 -14.22
N ILE A 80 5.46 9.47 -14.50
CA ILE A 80 5.17 8.13 -13.96
C ILE A 80 5.96 7.93 -12.66
N LYS A 81 5.25 7.75 -11.53
CA LYS A 81 5.83 7.62 -10.20
C LYS A 81 6.83 6.47 -10.07
N SER A 82 6.60 5.35 -10.73
CA SER A 82 7.43 4.15 -10.60
C SER A 82 8.86 4.37 -11.04
N PHE A 83 9.13 5.29 -11.99
CA PHE A 83 10.50 5.68 -12.38
C PHE A 83 11.26 6.42 -11.28
N TYR A 84 10.57 6.92 -10.27
CA TYR A 84 11.19 7.64 -9.15
C TYR A 84 11.47 6.74 -7.94
N TYR A 85 10.87 5.55 -7.85
CA TYR A 85 11.11 4.64 -6.74
C TYR A 85 12.58 4.28 -6.52
N PRO A 86 13.43 4.11 -7.57
CA PRO A 86 14.86 3.87 -7.38
C PRO A 86 15.67 5.05 -6.83
N LYS A 87 15.08 6.25 -6.71
CA LYS A 87 15.78 7.41 -6.12
C LYS A 87 16.06 7.26 -4.62
N THR A 88 15.32 6.38 -3.95
CA THR A 88 15.51 6.07 -2.53
C THR A 88 15.50 4.55 -2.34
N ASN A 89 15.90 4.08 -1.16
CA ASN A 89 15.82 2.65 -0.84
C ASN A 89 14.41 2.21 -0.36
N ASN A 90 13.45 3.13 -0.30
CA ASN A 90 12.12 2.87 0.26
C ASN A 90 11.40 1.69 -0.40
N TYR A 91 11.41 1.65 -1.73
CA TYR A 91 10.74 0.58 -2.47
C TYR A 91 11.41 -0.79 -2.23
N HIS A 92 12.76 -0.84 -2.26
CA HIS A 92 13.49 -2.07 -1.97
C HIS A 92 13.26 -2.56 -0.54
N THR A 93 13.24 -1.65 0.43
CA THR A 93 12.92 -2.01 1.83
C THR A 93 11.56 -2.67 1.97
N ILE A 94 10.56 -2.24 1.20
CA ILE A 94 9.24 -2.88 1.17
C ILE A 94 9.36 -4.28 0.56
N LEU A 95 9.99 -4.42 -0.60
CA LEU A 95 10.13 -5.71 -1.28
C LEU A 95 10.87 -6.74 -0.42
N ASP A 96 11.97 -6.34 0.21
CA ASP A 96 12.75 -7.20 1.10
C ASP A 96 11.88 -7.69 2.26
N SER A 97 11.17 -6.77 2.90
CA SER A 97 10.31 -7.10 4.04
C SER A 97 9.15 -8.03 3.68
N MET A 98 8.58 -7.88 2.49
CA MET A 98 7.51 -8.77 2.01
C MET A 98 8.01 -10.17 1.66
N SER A 99 9.30 -10.30 1.33
CA SER A 99 9.89 -11.58 0.93
C SER A 99 10.27 -12.48 2.13
N GLU A 100 10.43 -11.88 3.32
CA GLU A 100 10.93 -12.59 4.50
C GLU A 100 9.90 -13.54 5.13
N LEU A 101 8.67 -13.07 5.33
CA LEU A 101 7.62 -13.77 6.08
C LEU A 101 6.23 -13.49 5.48
N PRO A 102 5.23 -14.35 5.75
CA PRO A 102 3.84 -14.01 5.49
C PRO A 102 3.44 -12.73 6.22
N PHE A 103 2.64 -11.88 5.57
CA PHE A 103 2.21 -10.61 6.12
C PHE A 103 0.74 -10.31 5.82
N GLU A 104 0.15 -9.49 6.68
CA GLU A 104 -1.18 -8.92 6.48
C GLU A 104 -1.08 -7.42 6.17
N VAL A 105 -2.02 -6.93 5.40
CA VAL A 105 -2.15 -5.52 5.05
C VAL A 105 -3.34 -4.91 5.77
N PHE A 106 -3.11 -3.84 6.52
CA PHE A 106 -4.14 -3.05 7.18
C PHE A 106 -4.29 -1.72 6.45
N ILE A 107 -5.44 -1.48 5.83
CA ILE A 107 -5.70 -0.25 5.07
C ILE A 107 -6.44 0.73 5.97
N VAL A 108 -5.73 1.80 6.35
CA VAL A 108 -6.23 2.86 7.23
C VAL A 108 -6.20 4.19 6.49
N GLY A 109 -7.36 4.72 6.14
CA GLY A 109 -7.52 6.05 5.51
C GLY A 109 -7.06 6.19 4.06
N HIS A 110 -6.35 5.23 3.49
CA HIS A 110 -5.89 5.30 2.11
C HIS A 110 -7.01 5.04 1.10
N SER A 111 -7.04 5.80 -0.01
CA SER A 111 -8.09 5.70 -1.04
C SER A 111 -7.99 4.43 -1.90
N CYS A 112 -6.81 3.85 -2.02
CA CYS A 112 -6.47 2.80 -2.98
C CYS A 112 -6.78 3.22 -4.43
N GLY A 113 -6.42 4.45 -4.77
CA GLY A 113 -6.59 5.01 -6.11
C GLY A 113 -5.62 4.40 -7.13
N LEU A 114 -5.98 4.50 -8.42
CA LEU A 114 -5.16 3.98 -9.52
C LEU A 114 -3.82 4.68 -9.67
N SER A 115 -3.65 5.89 -9.11
CA SER A 115 -2.36 6.59 -9.10
C SER A 115 -1.25 5.85 -8.35
N ASP A 116 -1.61 4.84 -7.55
CA ASP A 116 -0.67 4.02 -6.77
C ASP A 116 -0.74 2.54 -7.16
N ARG A 117 -1.32 2.26 -8.35
CA ARG A 117 -1.64 0.89 -8.78
C ARG A 117 -0.42 -0.01 -8.86
N THR A 118 0.68 0.44 -9.42
CA THR A 118 1.91 -0.35 -9.54
C THR A 118 2.38 -0.87 -8.19
N LEU A 119 2.45 0.02 -7.19
CA LEU A 119 2.87 -0.34 -5.84
C LEU A 119 1.84 -1.23 -5.13
N LEU A 120 0.57 -0.80 -5.12
CA LEU A 120 -0.49 -1.53 -4.42
C LEU A 120 -0.72 -2.92 -5.00
N LYS A 121 -0.62 -3.08 -6.32
CA LYS A 121 -0.67 -4.37 -6.97
C LYS A 121 0.48 -5.28 -6.52
N THR A 122 1.71 -4.75 -6.47
CA THR A 122 2.87 -5.50 -5.99
C THR A 122 2.66 -6.02 -4.57
N ILE A 123 2.10 -5.20 -3.68
CA ILE A 123 1.83 -5.57 -2.29
C ILE A 123 0.68 -6.59 -2.20
N PHE A 124 -0.46 -6.29 -2.83
CA PHE A 124 -1.67 -7.09 -2.67
C PHE A 124 -1.60 -8.46 -3.35
N GLU A 125 -0.98 -8.53 -4.54
CA GLU A 125 -0.83 -9.80 -5.26
C GLU A 125 0.38 -10.61 -4.80
N HIS A 126 1.22 -10.10 -3.87
CA HIS A 126 2.38 -10.83 -3.36
C HIS A 126 1.97 -12.16 -2.74
N ASP A 127 2.73 -13.22 -2.99
CA ASP A 127 2.36 -14.57 -2.52
C ASP A 127 2.37 -14.68 -0.98
N ASN A 128 3.24 -13.93 -0.31
CA ASN A 128 3.28 -13.86 1.16
C ASN A 128 2.20 -12.95 1.77
N CYS A 129 1.42 -12.20 0.98
CA CYS A 129 0.27 -11.46 1.48
C CYS A 129 -0.86 -12.45 1.78
N VAL A 130 -1.16 -12.67 3.05
CA VAL A 130 -2.15 -13.66 3.51
C VAL A 130 -3.50 -13.04 3.85
N GLY A 131 -3.57 -11.73 4.07
CA GLY A 131 -4.81 -11.04 4.38
C GLY A 131 -4.77 -9.54 4.12
N ILE A 132 -5.93 -8.95 3.79
CA ILE A 132 -6.11 -7.51 3.62
C ILE A 132 -7.32 -7.09 4.45
N LYS A 133 -7.07 -6.37 5.55
CA LYS A 133 -8.11 -5.82 6.42
C LYS A 133 -8.36 -4.36 6.07
N ILE A 134 -9.63 -4.02 5.90
CA ILE A 134 -10.06 -2.66 5.57
C ILE A 134 -10.60 -1.99 6.82
N TYR A 135 -9.99 -0.88 7.22
CA TYR A 135 -10.57 0.04 8.19
C TYR A 135 -11.45 1.06 7.48
N HIS A 136 -12.68 1.23 7.95
CA HIS A 136 -13.73 2.04 7.31
C HIS A 136 -14.20 3.19 8.21
N ARG A 137 -14.99 4.11 7.67
CA ARG A 137 -15.50 5.29 8.39
C ARG A 137 -16.83 5.05 9.12
N GLY A 138 -17.13 3.80 9.44
CA GLY A 138 -18.29 3.41 10.25
C GLY A 138 -19.46 2.77 9.50
N SER A 139 -19.35 2.54 8.18
CA SER A 139 -20.42 1.89 7.43
C SER A 139 -19.91 0.70 6.59
N GLU A 140 -20.77 -0.29 6.42
CA GLU A 140 -20.56 -1.40 5.50
C GLU A 140 -20.42 -0.90 4.04
N HIS A 141 -21.14 0.18 3.70
CA HIS A 141 -21.04 0.80 2.39
C HIS A 141 -19.64 1.36 2.12
N ASP A 142 -19.01 2.03 3.09
CA ASP A 142 -17.63 2.52 2.96
C ASP A 142 -16.63 1.38 2.77
N HIS A 143 -16.82 0.28 3.51
CA HIS A 143 -16.03 -0.94 3.33
C HIS A 143 -16.20 -1.50 1.92
N PHE A 144 -17.44 -1.59 1.43
CA PHE A 144 -17.77 -2.09 0.09
C PHE A 144 -17.11 -1.22 -1.01
N LEU A 145 -17.19 0.11 -0.92
CA LEU A 145 -16.54 1.01 -1.87
C LEU A 145 -15.01 0.84 -1.85
N LYS A 146 -14.42 0.64 -0.68
CA LYS A 146 -13.00 0.37 -0.54
C LYS A 146 -12.62 -0.97 -1.18
N ASN A 147 -13.41 -2.01 -0.99
CA ASN A 147 -13.21 -3.31 -1.62
C ASN A 147 -13.24 -3.18 -3.16
N ILE A 148 -14.17 -2.40 -3.73
CA ILE A 148 -14.17 -2.09 -5.17
C ILE A 148 -12.86 -1.40 -5.60
N ALA A 149 -12.38 -0.42 -4.84
CA ALA A 149 -11.12 0.26 -5.16
C ALA A 149 -9.94 -0.73 -5.15
N ILE A 150 -9.84 -1.56 -4.11
CA ILE A 150 -8.80 -2.60 -3.99
C ILE A 150 -8.86 -3.60 -5.14
N SER A 151 -10.07 -4.00 -5.56
CA SER A 151 -10.25 -4.99 -6.62
C SER A 151 -9.61 -4.60 -7.95
N ARG A 152 -9.43 -3.30 -8.20
CA ARG A 152 -8.78 -2.77 -9.40
C ARG A 152 -7.28 -3.04 -9.46
N HIS A 153 -6.66 -3.35 -8.33
CA HIS A 153 -5.24 -3.67 -8.22
C HIS A 153 -4.94 -5.17 -8.44
N PHE A 154 -5.96 -6.00 -8.46
CA PHE A 154 -5.81 -7.43 -8.70
C PHE A 154 -6.05 -7.80 -10.16
N LYS A 155 -5.08 -8.47 -10.77
CA LYS A 155 -5.25 -9.16 -12.05
C LYS A 155 -6.04 -10.46 -11.83
N ASP A 156 -5.66 -11.22 -10.79
CA ASP A 156 -6.34 -12.45 -10.40
C ASP A 156 -7.43 -12.18 -9.36
N LYS A 157 -8.70 -12.32 -9.79
CA LYS A 157 -9.86 -12.11 -8.92
C LYS A 157 -10.10 -13.26 -7.92
N ALA A 158 -9.49 -14.42 -8.11
CA ALA A 158 -9.51 -15.48 -7.12
C ALA A 158 -8.60 -15.12 -5.93
N LYS A 159 -7.39 -14.64 -6.20
CA LYS A 159 -6.48 -14.11 -5.16
C LYS A 159 -7.14 -12.97 -4.36
N LEU A 160 -7.87 -12.07 -5.03
CA LEU A 160 -8.61 -11.01 -4.34
C LEU A 160 -9.58 -11.58 -3.29
N ARG A 161 -10.43 -12.53 -3.71
CA ARG A 161 -11.46 -13.11 -2.82
C ARG A 161 -10.88 -13.92 -1.66
N ASP A 162 -9.70 -14.50 -1.88
CA ASP A 162 -8.99 -15.27 -0.85
C ASP A 162 -8.37 -14.35 0.23
N LYS A 163 -7.86 -13.18 -0.20
CA LYS A 163 -7.09 -12.27 0.68
C LYS A 163 -7.93 -11.19 1.37
N ILE A 164 -9.03 -10.74 0.77
CA ILE A 164 -9.89 -9.72 1.42
C ILE A 164 -10.60 -10.31 2.62
N LEU A 165 -10.35 -9.75 3.79
CA LEU A 165 -11.05 -10.14 5.01
C LEU A 165 -12.47 -9.58 5.01
N PRO A 166 -13.43 -10.30 5.63
CA PRO A 166 -14.83 -9.86 5.74
C PRO A 166 -14.97 -8.51 6.44
N PHE A 167 -16.12 -7.88 6.25
CA PHE A 167 -16.49 -6.67 6.99
C PHE A 167 -16.43 -6.93 8.50
N ASP A 168 -15.75 -6.05 9.22
CA ASP A 168 -15.64 -6.06 10.68
C ASP A 168 -16.16 -4.72 11.22
N GLN A 169 -17.31 -4.75 11.91
CA GLN A 169 -17.95 -3.57 12.47
C GLN A 169 -17.05 -2.80 13.47
N HIS A 170 -16.03 -3.44 14.01
CA HIS A 170 -15.07 -2.84 14.96
C HIS A 170 -13.86 -2.22 14.27
N ALA A 171 -13.63 -2.50 12.98
CA ALA A 171 -12.54 -1.92 12.19
C ALA A 171 -12.88 -0.49 11.73
N VAL A 172 -13.20 0.38 12.67
CA VAL A 172 -13.64 1.76 12.43
C VAL A 172 -12.47 2.74 12.62
N ILE A 173 -12.28 3.63 11.63
CA ILE A 173 -11.38 4.78 11.78
C ILE A 173 -12.10 5.82 12.64
N PRO A 174 -11.53 6.21 13.80
CA PRO A 174 -12.12 7.27 14.62
C PRO A 174 -12.38 8.54 13.82
N GLN A 175 -13.58 9.09 13.95
CA GLN A 175 -13.95 10.37 13.34
C GLN A 175 -13.84 11.44 14.43
N SER A 176 -13.12 12.53 14.15
CA SER A 176 -13.03 13.72 15.02
C SER A 176 -14.24 14.62 14.84
#